data_8d08f8b816e493652dbd46e835613430
#
_entry.id   8d08f8b816e493652dbd46e835613430
#
_cell.length_a   1.000
_cell.length_b   1.000
_cell.length_c   1.000
_cell.angle_alpha   90.00
_cell.angle_beta   90.00
_cell.angle_gamma   90.00
#
_symmetry.space_group_name_H-M   'P 1'
#
loop_
_entity.id
_entity.type
_entity.pdbx_description
1 polymer ?
#
loop_
_entity_poly.entity_id
_entity_poly.type
_entity_poly.pdbx_seq_one_letter_code
_entity_poly.pdbx_strand_id
1 'polypeptide(L)' 'MDKFFMHRIKHNSTTDQWDKGIEVKDTLDDARQSYHAYLGAYGYGHDADTDYVQVEVTDMGGNRLLFEVWNGIAEPEVG' A
#
# COMPACT_ATOMS: atom_id res chain seq x y z
N MET A 1 -19.88 -14.99 -5.09
CA MET A 1 -18.87 -14.38 -5.95
C MET A 1 -17.81 -13.72 -5.07
N ASP A 2 -16.56 -14.06 -5.28
CA ASP A 2 -15.49 -13.59 -4.42
C ASP A 2 -15.10 -12.18 -4.79
N LYS A 3 -14.78 -11.40 -3.77
CA LYS A 3 -14.23 -10.07 -3.92
C LYS A 3 -12.91 -10.00 -3.17
N PHE A 4 -12.06 -9.11 -3.62
CA PHE A 4 -10.76 -8.88 -2.99
C PHE A 4 -10.62 -7.40 -2.70
N PHE A 5 -9.98 -7.09 -1.58
CA PHE A 5 -9.88 -5.72 -1.11
C PHE A 5 -8.42 -5.32 -1.02
N MET A 6 -8.06 -4.26 -1.72
CA MET A 6 -6.72 -3.73 -1.63
C MET A 6 -6.76 -2.50 -0.73
N HIS A 7 -6.22 -2.64 0.47
CA HIS A 7 -6.13 -1.56 1.44
C HIS A 7 -4.84 -0.81 1.20
N ARG A 8 -4.92 0.51 1.17
CA ARG A 8 -3.74 1.33 0.91
C ARG A 8 -3.68 2.49 1.89
N ILE A 9 -2.47 2.74 2.37
CA ILE A 9 -2.18 3.85 3.28
C ILE A 9 -0.86 4.44 2.81
N LYS A 10 -0.79 5.76 2.72
CA LYS A 10 0.47 6.43 2.49
C LYS A 10 0.52 7.73 3.23
N HIS A 11 1.73 8.20 3.50
CA HIS A 11 1.98 9.49 4.13
C HIS A 11 2.75 10.38 3.17
N ASN A 12 2.27 11.62 3.02
CA ASN A 12 2.94 12.62 2.20
C ASN A 12 3.80 13.48 3.12
N SER A 13 5.12 13.44 2.92
CA SER A 13 6.05 14.16 3.77
C SER A 13 6.00 15.67 3.55
N THR A 14 5.63 16.10 2.35
CA THR A 14 5.57 17.52 2.02
C THR A 14 4.37 18.19 2.67
N THR A 15 3.20 17.54 2.63
CA THR A 15 1.97 18.09 3.19
C THR A 15 1.66 17.56 4.58
N ASP A 16 2.39 16.54 5.04
CA ASP A 16 2.16 15.86 6.31
C ASP A 16 0.74 15.31 6.42
N GLN A 17 0.27 14.73 5.34
CA GLN A 17 -1.09 14.19 5.28
C GLN A 17 -1.07 12.70 5.03
N TRP A 18 -2.03 12.01 5.63
CA TRP A 18 -2.25 10.58 5.44
C TRP A 18 -3.36 10.37 4.43
N ASP A 19 -3.12 9.44 3.51
CA ASP A 19 -4.10 9.07 2.50
C ASP A 19 -4.41 7.59 2.69
N LYS A 20 -5.68 7.28 2.95
CA LYS A 20 -6.12 5.91 3.18
C LYS A 20 -7.26 5.59 2.24
N GLY A 21 -7.26 4.37 1.73
CA GLY A 21 -8.33 3.96 0.83
C GLY A 21 -8.42 2.47 0.71
N ILE A 22 -9.52 2.01 0.15
CA ILE A 22 -9.77 0.60 -0.15
C ILE A 22 -10.27 0.52 -1.57
N GLU A 23 -9.68 -0.38 -2.35
CA GLU A 23 -10.16 -0.70 -3.70
C GLU A 23 -10.76 -2.10 -3.68
N VAL A 24 -11.94 -2.25 -4.24
CA VAL A 24 -12.60 -3.54 -4.34
C VAL A 24 -12.36 -4.10 -5.74
N LYS A 25 -11.85 -5.32 -5.79
CA LYS A 25 -11.53 -5.98 -7.06
C LYS A 25 -12.28 -7.30 -7.16
N ASP A 26 -12.57 -7.71 -8.39
CA ASP A 26 -13.31 -8.92 -8.66
C ASP A 26 -12.41 -10.17 -8.70
N THR A 27 -11.14 -9.99 -8.94
CA THR A 27 -10.19 -11.10 -9.02
C THR A 27 -8.96 -10.80 -8.20
N LEU A 28 -8.27 -11.85 -7.78
CA LEU A 28 -7.00 -11.70 -7.07
C LEU A 28 -5.94 -11.06 -7.98
N ASP A 29 -5.95 -11.40 -9.27
CA ASP A 29 -5.00 -10.82 -10.21
C ASP A 29 -5.16 -9.31 -10.30
N ASP A 30 -6.39 -8.81 -10.36
CA ASP A 30 -6.64 -7.37 -10.39
C ASP A 30 -6.19 -6.71 -9.11
N ALA A 31 -6.44 -7.33 -7.97
CA ALA A 31 -6.00 -6.81 -6.69
C ALA A 31 -4.47 -6.78 -6.62
N ARG A 32 -3.83 -7.84 -7.12
CA ARG A 32 -2.37 -7.91 -7.13
C ARG A 32 -1.76 -6.83 -8.02
N GLN A 33 -2.38 -6.58 -9.18
CA GLN A 33 -1.90 -5.52 -10.07
C GLN A 33 -1.98 -4.15 -9.41
N SER A 34 -3.08 -3.86 -8.75
CA SER A 34 -3.24 -2.59 -8.02
C SER A 34 -2.24 -2.48 -6.87
N TYR A 35 -2.02 -3.59 -6.17
CA TYR A 35 -1.07 -3.67 -5.08
C TYR A 35 0.35 -3.33 -5.56
N HIS A 36 0.80 -3.97 -6.64
CA HIS A 36 2.13 -3.71 -7.18
C HIS A 36 2.24 -2.32 -7.79
N ALA A 37 1.18 -1.85 -8.44
CA ALA A 37 1.17 -0.52 -9.04
C ALA A 37 1.30 0.57 -7.98
N TYR A 38 0.62 0.40 -6.85
CA TYR A 38 0.68 1.37 -5.77
C TYR A 38 2.09 1.41 -5.16
N LEU A 39 2.67 0.24 -4.92
CA LEU A 39 4.04 0.17 -4.41
C LEU A 39 5.04 0.77 -5.40
N GLY A 40 4.85 0.50 -6.68
CA GLY A 40 5.74 1.04 -7.72
C GLY A 40 5.61 2.54 -7.90
N ALA A 41 4.43 3.09 -7.59
CA ALA A 41 4.23 4.54 -7.71
C ALA A 41 4.71 5.30 -6.48
N TYR A 42 4.54 4.74 -5.29
CA TYR A 42 4.74 5.50 -4.06
C TYR A 42 5.72 4.89 -3.08
N GLY A 43 6.02 3.60 -3.20
CA GLY A 43 6.88 2.92 -2.25
C GLY A 43 8.36 3.08 -2.55
N TYR A 44 9.19 2.74 -1.58
CA TYR A 44 10.64 2.58 -1.72
C TYR A 44 11.35 3.79 -2.33
N GLY A 45 10.80 4.99 -2.09
CA GLY A 45 11.41 6.21 -2.61
C GLY A 45 11.07 6.53 -4.05
N HIS A 46 10.15 5.80 -4.68
CA HIS A 46 9.74 6.09 -6.06
C HIS A 46 9.06 7.43 -6.19
N ASP A 47 8.38 7.88 -5.14
CA ASP A 47 7.77 9.20 -5.07
C ASP A 47 8.47 10.00 -3.98
N ALA A 48 9.10 11.09 -4.36
CA ALA A 48 9.89 11.90 -3.44
C ALA A 48 9.07 12.46 -2.27
N ASP A 49 7.76 12.64 -2.48
CA ASP A 49 6.88 13.21 -1.46
C ASP A 49 6.30 12.16 -0.52
N THR A 50 6.50 10.89 -0.79
CA THR A 50 5.92 9.80 0.00
C THR A 50 7.00 9.15 0.85
N ASP A 51 6.79 9.12 2.16
CA ASP A 51 7.76 8.55 3.09
C ASP A 51 7.21 7.35 3.87
N TYR A 52 5.98 6.94 3.60
CA TYR A 52 5.39 5.75 4.21
C TYR A 52 4.35 5.16 3.28
N VAL A 53 4.40 3.86 3.07
CA VAL A 53 3.39 3.15 2.28
C VAL A 53 3.09 1.83 2.96
N GLN A 54 1.81 1.52 3.07
CA GLN A 54 1.35 0.21 3.52
C GLN A 54 0.26 -0.24 2.57
N VAL A 55 0.40 -1.43 2.02
CA VAL A 55 -0.62 -2.03 1.18
C VAL A 55 -0.89 -3.45 1.64
N GLU A 56 -2.14 -3.86 1.51
CA GLU A 56 -2.58 -5.17 1.94
C GLU A 56 -3.71 -5.64 1.03
N VAL A 57 -3.69 -6.90 0.66
CA VAL A 57 -4.80 -7.51 -0.06
C VAL A 57 -5.43 -8.56 0.83
N THR A 58 -6.73 -8.45 1.02
CA THR A 58 -7.51 -9.42 1.80
C THR A 58 -8.62 -10.00 0.94
N ASP A 59 -9.12 -11.18 1.34
CA ASP A 59 -10.29 -11.77 0.73
C ASP A 59 -11.56 -11.41 1.50
N MET A 60 -12.70 -11.96 1.09
CA MET A 60 -13.97 -11.67 1.74
C MET A 60 -14.05 -12.18 3.18
N GLY A 61 -13.23 -13.15 3.53
CA GLY A 61 -13.17 -13.67 4.88
C GLY A 61 -12.23 -12.90 5.79
N GLY A 62 -11.60 -11.86 5.26
CA GLY A 62 -10.64 -11.06 6.03
C GLY A 62 -9.26 -11.67 6.10
N ASN A 63 -8.99 -12.72 5.33
CA ASN A 63 -7.68 -13.33 5.31
C ASN A 63 -6.69 -12.46 4.52
N ARG A 64 -5.54 -12.21 5.10
CA ARG A 64 -4.50 -11.45 4.44
C ARG A 64 -3.79 -12.32 3.42
N LEU A 65 -3.81 -11.89 2.17
CA LEU A 65 -3.18 -12.62 1.07
C LEU A 65 -1.85 -12.01 0.66
N LEU A 66 -1.75 -10.68 0.70
CA LEU A 66 -0.53 -9.94 0.39
C LEU A 66 -0.41 -8.79 1.38
N PHE A 67 0.83 -8.45 1.73
CA PHE A 67 1.07 -7.37 2.67
C PHE A 67 2.48 -6.84 2.48
N GLU A 68 2.60 -5.51 2.41
CA GLU A 68 3.89 -4.86 2.28
C GLU A 68 3.85 -3.51 2.99
N VAL A 69 4.93 -3.21 3.73
CA VAL A 69 5.09 -1.92 4.37
C VAL A 69 6.48 -1.39 4.03
N TRP A 70 6.51 -0.15 3.59
CA TRP A 70 7.76 0.59 3.46
C TRP A 70 7.65 1.83 4.35
N ASN A 71 8.58 1.98 5.27
CA ASN A 71 8.55 3.06 6.24
C ASN A 71 9.85 3.85 6.16
N GLY A 72 9.84 4.88 5.33
CA GLY A 72 10.97 5.78 5.20
C GLY A 72 11.07 6.79 6.34
N ILE A 73 9.96 6.99 7.07
CA ILE A 73 9.94 7.94 8.20
C ILE A 73 10.86 7.45 9.31
N ALA A 74 10.74 6.16 9.62
CA ALA A 74 11.45 5.57 10.75
C ALA A 74 12.74 4.89 10.33
N GLU A 75 13.26 5.24 9.17
CA GLU A 75 14.50 4.66 8.68
C GLU A 75 15.59 4.91 9.70
N PRO A 76 16.16 3.87 10.29
CA PRO A 76 17.17 4.11 11.31
C PRO A 76 18.42 4.70 10.68
N GLU A 77 19.00 5.64 11.39
CA GLU A 77 20.29 6.15 11.00
C GLU A 77 21.28 5.04 11.19
N VAL A 78 21.89 4.64 10.13
CA VAL A 78 22.94 3.64 10.20
C VAL A 78 24.20 4.40 10.50
N GLY A 79 24.43 4.51 11.75
CA GLY A 79 25.62 5.21 12.20
C GLY A 79 26.79 4.30 12.24
#